data_444861892fc0c8ea4a94c0add3c4f029
#
_entry.id   444861892fc0c8ea4a94c0add3c4f029
#
_cell.length_a   1.000
_cell.length_b   1.000
_cell.length_c   1.000
_cell.angle_alpha   90.00
_cell.angle_beta   90.00
_cell.angle_gamma   90.00
#
_symmetry.space_group_name_H-M   'P 1'
#
loop_
_entity.id
_entity.type
_entity.pdbx_description
1 polymer ?
#
loop_
_entity_poly.entity_id
_entity_poly.type
_entity_poly.pdbx_seq_one_letter_code
_entity_poly.pdbx_strand_id
1 'polypeptide(L)' 'MDLLWMSNGRRVGIEVKRADAPTLTPSMRIALADLRLDELKIIYPGTRPYELAPRVKVIPVSDIPRLGA' A
#
# COMPACT_ATOMS: atom_id res chain seq x y z
N MET A 1 -3.99 -2.16 -8.93
CA MET A 1 -2.88 -2.45 -8.01
C MET A 1 -1.64 -2.76 -8.83
N ASP A 2 -0.51 -2.16 -8.47
CA ASP A 2 0.68 -2.25 -9.30
C ASP A 2 1.50 -3.51 -9.06
N LEU A 3 1.49 -4.05 -7.84
CA LEU A 3 2.30 -5.22 -7.51
C LEU A 3 1.66 -6.00 -6.37
N LEU A 4 1.66 -7.32 -6.49
CA LEU A 4 1.36 -8.23 -5.39
C LEU A 4 2.67 -8.87 -4.93
N TRP A 5 2.96 -8.75 -3.65
CA TRP A 5 4.19 -9.25 -3.07
C TRP A 5 3.90 -10.21 -1.94
N MET A 6 4.57 -11.36 -1.96
CA MET A 6 4.45 -12.37 -0.92
C MET A 6 5.68 -12.29 -0.02
N SER A 7 5.45 -12.10 1.27
CA SER A 7 6.53 -12.01 2.25
C SER A 7 6.14 -12.78 3.50
N ASN A 8 6.89 -13.81 3.83
CA ASN A 8 6.67 -14.63 5.02
C ASN A 8 5.22 -15.15 5.13
N GLY A 9 4.65 -15.58 4.02
CA GLY A 9 3.28 -16.06 3.95
C GLY A 9 2.23 -14.95 3.95
N ARG A 10 2.62 -13.69 4.02
CA ARG A 10 1.72 -12.55 3.94
C ARG A 10 1.57 -12.07 2.51
N ARG A 11 0.37 -11.62 2.18
CA ARG A 11 0.05 -11.07 0.86
C ARG A 11 0.01 -9.56 0.98
N VAL A 12 0.96 -8.90 0.33
CA VAL A 12 1.10 -7.43 0.41
C VAL A 12 0.87 -6.85 -0.99
N GLY A 13 -0.14 -6.00 -1.11
CA GLY A 13 -0.38 -5.24 -2.34
C GLY A 13 0.38 -3.92 -2.29
N ILE A 14 0.88 -3.49 -3.43
CA ILE A 14 1.57 -2.21 -3.57
C ILE A 14 0.90 -1.41 -4.67
N GLU A 15 0.58 -0.16 -4.34
CA GLU A 15 -0.05 0.80 -5.23
C GLU A 15 0.79 2.06 -5.23
N VAL A 16 1.16 2.55 -6.40
CA VAL A 16 1.91 3.81 -6.53
C VAL A 16 0.94 4.92 -6.90
N LYS A 17 0.90 5.97 -6.11
CA LYS A 17 0.06 7.14 -6.34
C LYS A 17 0.92 8.39 -6.39
N ARG A 18 0.59 9.29 -7.32
CA ARG A 18 1.30 10.56 -7.46
C ARG A 18 0.62 11.71 -6.73
N ALA A 19 -0.47 11.41 -6.01
CA ALA A 19 -1.21 12.43 -5.27
C ALA A 19 -0.56 12.67 -3.91
N ASP A 20 -0.59 13.91 -3.45
CA ASP A 20 -0.03 14.30 -2.15
C ASP A 20 -0.87 13.74 -0.98
N ALA A 21 -2.15 13.50 -1.22
CA ALA A 21 -3.06 12.96 -0.21
C ALA A 21 -3.84 11.80 -0.82
N PRO A 22 -3.26 10.60 -0.88
CA PRO A 22 -3.94 9.43 -1.43
C PRO A 22 -5.22 9.12 -0.67
N THR A 23 -6.22 8.63 -1.39
CA THR A 23 -7.48 8.18 -0.79
C THR A 23 -7.67 6.70 -1.09
N LEU A 24 -8.46 6.03 -0.26
CA LEU A 24 -8.80 4.63 -0.47
C LEU A 24 -9.92 4.56 -1.51
N THR A 25 -9.58 4.08 -2.70
CA THR A 25 -10.52 3.97 -3.81
C THR A 25 -11.34 2.66 -3.72
N PRO A 26 -12.50 2.60 -4.39
CA PRO A 26 -13.24 1.33 -4.46
C PRO A 26 -12.42 0.18 -5.03
N SER A 27 -11.58 0.43 -6.03
CA SER A 27 -10.75 -0.64 -6.61
C SER A 27 -9.72 -1.17 -5.61
N MET A 28 -9.18 -0.31 -4.73
CA MET A 28 -8.28 -0.75 -3.66
C MET A 28 -9.02 -1.64 -2.65
N ARG A 29 -10.26 -1.27 -2.29
CA ARG A 29 -11.08 -2.08 -1.39
C ARG A 29 -11.38 -3.44 -1.98
N ILE A 30 -11.71 -3.47 -3.27
CA ILE A 30 -11.96 -4.71 -3.99
C ILE A 30 -10.70 -5.59 -4.01
N ALA A 31 -9.55 -5.00 -4.29
CA ALA A 31 -8.29 -5.74 -4.31
C ALA A 31 -7.96 -6.35 -2.95
N LEU A 32 -8.17 -5.59 -1.86
CA LEU A 32 -7.98 -6.11 -0.51
C LEU A 32 -8.81 -7.36 -0.25
N ALA A 33 -10.07 -7.32 -0.66
CA ALA A 33 -10.99 -8.44 -0.46
C ALA A 33 -10.72 -9.60 -1.42
N ASP A 34 -10.66 -9.32 -2.72
CA ASP A 34 -10.59 -10.37 -3.75
C ASP A 34 -9.24 -11.09 -3.74
N LEU A 35 -8.16 -10.38 -3.47
CA LEU A 35 -6.82 -10.94 -3.42
C LEU A 35 -6.44 -11.38 -2.00
N ARG A 36 -7.33 -11.20 -1.04
CA ARG A 36 -7.11 -11.56 0.36
C ARG A 36 -5.80 -10.96 0.88
N LEU A 37 -5.62 -9.67 0.65
CA LEU A 37 -4.40 -8.99 1.06
C LEU A 37 -4.36 -8.86 2.59
N ASP A 38 -3.21 -9.14 3.17
CA ASP A 38 -2.95 -8.86 4.57
C ASP A 38 -2.68 -7.38 4.78
N GLU A 39 -2.09 -6.73 3.77
CA GLU A 39 -1.76 -5.32 3.83
C GLU A 39 -1.73 -4.73 2.42
N LEU A 40 -2.15 -3.48 2.28
CA LEU A 40 -1.96 -2.69 1.09
C LEU A 40 -1.06 -1.50 1.43
N LYS A 41 0.04 -1.34 0.71
CA LYS A 41 0.95 -0.22 0.85
C LYS A 41 0.79 0.71 -0.32
N ILE A 42 0.50 1.98 -0.03
CA ILE A 42 0.36 3.04 -1.04
C ILE A 42 1.62 3.89 -0.99
N ILE A 43 2.39 3.85 -2.07
CA ILE A 43 3.61 4.65 -2.19
C ILE A 43 3.23 6.00 -2.78
N TYR A 44 3.65 7.08 -2.13
CA TYR A 44 3.29 8.43 -2.55
C TYR A 44 4.47 9.40 -2.40
N PRO A 45 4.42 10.59 -3.04
CA PRO A 45 5.54 11.52 -3.02
C PRO A 45 5.60 12.42 -1.78
N GLY A 46 4.93 12.05 -0.70
CA GLY A 46 4.96 12.82 0.53
C GLY A 46 6.15 12.50 1.41
N THR A 47 6.09 12.98 2.65
CA THR A 47 7.21 12.88 3.59
C THR A 47 6.89 12.06 4.84
N ARG A 48 5.62 11.71 5.09
CA ARG A 48 5.21 11.03 6.30
C ARG A 48 4.52 9.71 6.00
N PRO A 49 4.92 8.61 6.64
CA PRO A 49 4.15 7.40 6.63
C PRO A 49 2.93 7.54 7.55
N TYR A 50 1.80 6.99 7.15
CA TYR A 50 0.61 6.96 8.00
C TYR A 50 -0.34 5.84 7.58
N GLU A 51 -1.24 5.49 8.49
CA GLU A 51 -2.27 4.49 8.21
C GLU A 51 -3.53 5.18 7.68
N LEU A 52 -3.94 4.81 6.47
CA LEU A 52 -5.12 5.40 5.84
C LEU A 52 -6.40 4.69 6.28
N ALA A 53 -6.32 3.39 6.51
CA ALA A 53 -7.42 2.54 6.95
C ALA A 53 -6.81 1.26 7.52
N PRO A 54 -7.60 0.40 8.20
CA PRO A 54 -7.08 -0.88 8.64
C PRO A 54 -6.44 -1.65 7.50
N ARG A 55 -5.22 -2.10 7.68
CA ARG A 55 -4.41 -2.82 6.68
C ARG A 55 -4.01 -2.00 5.46
N VAL A 56 -4.19 -0.66 5.50
CA VAL A 56 -3.79 0.22 4.40
C VAL A 56 -2.83 1.27 4.93
N LYS A 57 -1.58 1.18 4.51
CA LYS A 57 -0.53 2.10 4.94
C LYS A 57 -0.06 2.94 3.76
N VAL A 58 0.17 4.22 4.02
CA VAL A 58 0.73 5.17 3.06
C VAL A 58 2.18 5.37 3.40
N ILE A 59 3.06 5.18 2.42
CA ILE A 59 4.51 5.17 2.63
C ILE A 59 5.15 6.15 1.64
N PRO A 60 5.98 7.08 2.14
CA PRO A 60 6.74 7.98 1.26
C PRO A 60 7.66 7.21 0.32
N VAL A 61 7.81 7.72 -0.89
CA VAL A 61 8.72 7.10 -1.86
C VAL A 61 10.15 7.02 -1.33
N SER A 62 10.54 7.95 -0.49
CA SER A 62 11.87 7.96 0.14
C SER A 62 12.09 6.78 1.10
N ASP A 63 11.02 6.13 1.56
CA ASP A 63 11.10 5.00 2.46
C ASP A 63 11.08 3.65 1.75
N ILE A 64 11.10 3.64 0.42
CA ILE A 64 11.04 2.39 -0.37
C ILE A 64 12.09 1.36 0.07
N PRO A 65 13.34 1.70 0.37
CA PRO A 65 14.33 0.72 0.82
C PRO A 65 13.90 -0.08 2.06
N ARG A 66 12.95 0.43 2.84
CA ARG A 66 12.42 -0.25 4.02
C ARG A 66 11.21 -1.13 3.73
N LEU A 67 10.73 -1.09 2.51
CA LEU A 67 9.46 -1.73 2.15
C LEU A 67 9.52 -3.25 2.34
N GLY A 68 10.66 -3.87 2.10
CA GLY A 68 10.85 -5.29 2.23
C GLY A 68 11.46 -5.75 3.56
N ALA A 69 11.70 -4.82 4.44
CA ALA A 69 12.34 -5.15 5.71
C ALA A 69 11.39 -5.83 6.69
#